data_960005deaf299910ae05a3918ac0480d
#
_entry.id   960005deaf299910ae05a3918ac0480d
#
_cell.length_a   1.000
_cell.length_b   1.000
_cell.length_c   1.000
_cell.angle_alpha   90.00
_cell.angle_beta   90.00
_cell.angle_gamma   90.00
#
_symmetry.space_group_name_H-M   'P 1'
#
loop_
_entity.id
_entity.type
_entity.pdbx_description
1 polymer ?
#
loop_
_entity_poly.entity_id
_entity_poly.type
_entity_poly.pdbx_seq_one_letter_code
_entity_poly.pdbx_strand_id
1 'polypeptide(L)'
;MNILLVNTTKMVGDTGGLAKVTSAFANEMYKRGHKVSVIYADERSGDFFFPIDEGIKCYDVRLQDGKRIKYPLSLRLKREFYRLFSKQKARTVNSDFFSKYICPYIGKVVKKVNPDIIVSFTPGDSKQLILDLGVSKSIPIITMSHGNPEDYFDFYPILSLEAVKLSDVNQVLLPSFKKVLEEHLPNNKIVTIGNVVPQFTNQVDLTIPKDVYKILFMGRLAKGHKRPHLLIEAFSKVANQFPNWIVELWGADENKAYKAQLELMIRQANLTDRILFKGTTRDVE
;
A
#
# COMPACT_ATOMS: atom_id res chain seq x y z
N MET A 1 -8.51 -23.94 2.77
CA MET A 1 -7.38 -23.74 1.86
C MET A 1 -6.19 -23.19 2.64
N ASN A 2 -4.96 -23.47 2.16
CA ASN A 2 -3.75 -22.87 2.68
C ASN A 2 -3.33 -21.69 1.79
N ILE A 3 -3.52 -20.48 2.25
CA ILE A 3 -3.33 -19.24 1.48
C ILE A 3 -2.03 -18.56 1.89
N LEU A 4 -1.18 -18.24 0.93
CA LEU A 4 0.03 -17.44 1.16
C LEU A 4 -0.14 -16.04 0.56
N LEU A 5 -0.07 -15.02 1.41
CA LEU A 5 -0.08 -13.63 1.01
C LEU A 5 1.36 -13.14 0.90
N VAL A 6 1.71 -12.50 -0.22
CA VAL A 6 3.05 -11.98 -0.46
C VAL A 6 2.96 -10.47 -0.67
N ASN A 7 3.46 -9.72 0.31
CA ASN A 7 3.58 -8.28 0.28
C ASN A 7 4.98 -7.88 0.75
N THR A 8 5.93 -7.78 -0.15
CA THR A 8 7.32 -7.42 0.18
C THR A 8 7.54 -5.93 0.41
N THR A 9 6.46 -5.16 0.61
CA THR A 9 6.54 -3.76 1.03
C THR A 9 6.60 -3.64 2.56
N LYS A 10 6.60 -2.42 3.06
CA LYS A 10 6.62 -2.15 4.51
C LYS A 10 5.32 -2.59 5.18
N MET A 11 5.45 -3.21 6.34
CA MET A 11 4.34 -3.58 7.23
C MET A 11 4.53 -3.01 8.64
N VAL A 12 5.79 -3.00 9.15
CA VAL A 12 6.12 -2.56 10.51
C VAL A 12 5.91 -1.05 10.66
N GLY A 13 4.96 -0.66 11.51
CA GLY A 13 4.59 0.73 11.77
C GLY A 13 4.16 1.51 10.53
N ASP A 14 3.77 0.82 9.43
CA ASP A 14 3.29 1.48 8.21
C ASP A 14 1.79 1.77 8.28
N THR A 15 1.45 3.05 8.18
CA THR A 15 0.06 3.55 8.15
C THR A 15 -0.51 3.58 6.73
N GLY A 16 0.18 3.00 5.75
CA GLY A 16 -0.19 3.00 4.35
C GLY A 16 -1.34 2.05 4.01
N GLY A 17 -2.04 2.36 2.91
CA GLY A 17 -3.20 1.58 2.46
C GLY A 17 -2.86 0.13 2.15
N LEU A 18 -1.65 -0.16 1.63
CA LEU A 18 -1.27 -1.52 1.28
C LEU A 18 -1.08 -2.40 2.52
N ALA A 19 -0.44 -1.87 3.58
CA ALA A 19 -0.33 -2.56 4.86
C ALA A 19 -1.71 -2.82 5.48
N LYS A 20 -2.62 -1.81 5.44
CA LYS A 20 -4.01 -1.95 5.90
C LYS A 20 -4.75 -3.07 5.16
N VAL A 21 -4.68 -3.08 3.84
CA VAL A 21 -5.38 -4.08 3.03
C VAL A 21 -4.81 -5.49 3.25
N THR A 22 -3.48 -5.61 3.35
CA THR A 22 -2.83 -6.90 3.63
C THR A 22 -3.32 -7.48 4.96
N SER A 23 -3.31 -6.67 6.03
CA SER A 23 -3.78 -7.11 7.35
C SER A 23 -5.27 -7.46 7.35
N ALA A 24 -6.11 -6.60 6.75
CA ALA A 24 -7.55 -6.82 6.66
C ALA A 24 -7.89 -8.10 5.87
N PHE A 25 -7.22 -8.31 4.73
CA PHE A 25 -7.42 -9.50 3.91
C PHE A 25 -6.95 -10.77 4.63
N ALA A 26 -5.79 -10.72 5.28
CA ALA A 26 -5.28 -11.85 6.06
C ALA A 26 -6.25 -12.27 7.16
N ASN A 27 -6.71 -11.30 7.97
CA ASN A 27 -7.63 -11.54 9.08
C ASN A 27 -8.98 -12.07 8.59
N GLU A 28 -9.54 -11.51 7.51
CA GLU A 28 -10.82 -11.94 6.97
C GLU A 28 -10.75 -13.37 6.42
N MET A 29 -9.68 -13.73 5.71
CA MET A 29 -9.49 -15.10 5.22
C MET A 29 -9.29 -16.09 6.38
N TYR A 30 -8.56 -15.69 7.42
CA TYR A 30 -8.39 -16.50 8.62
C TYR A 30 -9.71 -16.72 9.36
N LYS A 31 -10.50 -15.65 9.55
CA LYS A 31 -11.83 -15.70 10.15
C LYS A 31 -12.79 -16.64 9.39
N ARG A 32 -12.64 -16.75 8.07
CA ARG A 32 -13.40 -17.69 7.23
C ARG A 32 -12.90 -19.14 7.30
N GLY A 33 -11.96 -19.45 8.19
CA GLY A 33 -11.46 -20.80 8.44
C GLY A 33 -10.35 -21.25 7.48
N HIS A 34 -9.72 -20.34 6.74
CA HIS A 34 -8.55 -20.67 5.93
C HIS A 34 -7.27 -20.64 6.78
N LYS A 35 -6.30 -21.48 6.41
CA LYS A 35 -4.95 -21.35 6.94
C LYS A 35 -4.25 -20.25 6.16
N VAL A 36 -3.82 -19.19 6.85
CA VAL A 36 -3.20 -18.02 6.22
C VAL A 36 -1.78 -17.84 6.72
N SER A 37 -0.90 -17.48 5.79
CA SER A 37 0.46 -17.04 6.09
C SER A 37 0.77 -15.77 5.30
N VAL A 38 1.61 -14.89 5.87
CA VAL A 38 2.00 -13.63 5.25
C VAL A 38 3.52 -13.56 5.11
N ILE A 39 4.01 -13.27 3.90
CA ILE A 39 5.40 -12.86 3.65
C ILE A 39 5.46 -11.35 3.57
N TYR A 40 6.41 -10.75 4.29
CA TYR A 40 6.72 -9.33 4.20
C TYR A 40 8.24 -9.08 4.24
N ALA A 41 8.67 -7.85 3.88
CA ALA A 41 10.10 -7.52 3.82
C ALA A 41 10.37 -6.14 4.41
N ASP A 42 10.61 -6.06 5.71
CA ASP A 42 10.81 -4.79 6.39
C ASP A 42 12.29 -4.46 6.67
N GLU A 43 12.65 -3.17 6.67
CA GLU A 43 14.00 -2.71 7.01
C GLU A 43 14.23 -2.65 8.53
N ARG A 44 13.18 -2.76 9.33
CA ARG A 44 13.21 -2.69 10.81
C ARG A 44 12.32 -3.77 11.41
N SER A 45 12.59 -4.11 12.65
CA SER A 45 11.70 -4.93 13.47
C SER A 45 10.69 -4.05 14.21
N GLY A 46 9.59 -4.63 14.64
CA GLY A 46 8.55 -3.96 15.42
C GLY A 46 7.17 -4.48 15.07
N ASP A 47 6.16 -3.86 15.64
CA ASP A 47 4.77 -4.24 15.45
C ASP A 47 4.17 -3.66 14.17
N PHE A 48 3.20 -4.35 13.61
CA PHE A 48 2.40 -3.83 12.52
C PHE A 48 1.45 -2.74 13.05
N PHE A 49 1.33 -1.63 12.31
CA PHE A 49 0.36 -0.60 12.67
C PHE A 49 -1.08 -1.12 12.59
N PHE A 50 -1.38 -1.90 11.54
CA PHE A 50 -2.64 -2.63 11.42
C PHE A 50 -2.40 -4.06 11.90
N PRO A 51 -3.03 -4.49 13.01
CA PRO A 51 -2.75 -5.78 13.61
C PRO A 51 -3.18 -6.94 12.70
N ILE A 52 -2.42 -8.01 12.76
CA ILE A 52 -2.72 -9.30 12.16
C ILE A 52 -3.01 -10.29 13.30
N ASP A 53 -4.01 -11.15 13.13
CA ASP A 53 -4.41 -12.17 14.09
C ASP A 53 -3.22 -13.08 14.46
N GLU A 54 -3.08 -13.41 15.74
CA GLU A 54 -1.96 -14.21 16.26
C GLU A 54 -1.89 -15.62 15.66
N GLY A 55 -3.01 -16.15 15.19
CA GLY A 55 -3.07 -17.42 14.49
C GLY A 55 -2.45 -17.41 13.08
N ILE A 56 -2.17 -16.23 12.51
CA ILE A 56 -1.59 -16.05 11.19
C ILE A 56 -0.07 -15.99 11.29
N LYS A 57 0.63 -16.87 10.56
CA LYS A 57 2.09 -16.88 10.54
C LYS A 57 2.65 -15.81 9.61
N CYS A 58 3.42 -14.86 10.18
CA CYS A 58 4.08 -13.80 9.43
C CYS A 58 5.58 -14.10 9.29
N TYR A 59 6.12 -14.01 8.06
CA TYR A 59 7.51 -14.29 7.72
C TYR A 59 8.19 -13.03 7.20
N ASP A 60 9.13 -12.48 7.99
CA ASP A 60 10.00 -11.40 7.53
C ASP A 60 11.17 -11.98 6.72
N VAL A 61 11.10 -11.85 5.40
CA VAL A 61 12.13 -12.40 4.51
C VAL A 61 13.41 -11.57 4.45
N ARG A 62 13.44 -10.41 5.09
CA ARG A 62 14.69 -9.67 5.32
C ARG A 62 15.45 -10.12 6.57
N LEU A 63 14.78 -10.79 7.51
CA LEU A 63 15.42 -11.35 8.69
C LEU A 63 15.86 -12.77 8.38
N GLN A 64 17.16 -12.96 8.12
CA GLN A 64 17.76 -14.20 7.66
C GLN A 64 18.83 -14.63 8.64
N ASP A 65 18.67 -15.81 9.26
CA ASP A 65 19.61 -16.37 10.23
C ASP A 65 19.99 -15.35 11.35
N GLY A 66 18.99 -14.62 11.85
CA GLY A 66 19.15 -13.59 12.89
C GLY A 66 19.74 -12.26 12.40
N LYS A 67 20.10 -12.15 11.13
CA LYS A 67 20.64 -10.92 10.53
C LYS A 67 19.64 -10.31 9.55
N ARG A 68 19.49 -9.00 9.61
CA ARG A 68 18.61 -8.26 8.70
C ARG A 68 19.37 -7.85 7.45
N ILE A 69 18.86 -8.23 6.29
CA ILE A 69 19.37 -7.82 4.97
C ILE A 69 19.07 -6.33 4.76
N LYS A 70 20.13 -5.52 4.80
CA LYS A 70 20.04 -4.07 4.57
C LYS A 70 20.21 -3.76 3.08
N TYR A 71 19.55 -2.71 2.65
CA TYR A 71 19.73 -2.19 1.30
C TYR A 71 21.10 -1.49 1.19
N PRO A 72 22.02 -1.93 0.31
CA PRO A 72 23.36 -1.38 0.22
C PRO A 72 23.36 0.11 -0.17
N LEU A 73 24.27 0.89 0.41
CA LEU A 73 24.41 2.32 0.11
C LEU A 73 24.71 2.57 -1.38
N SER A 74 25.56 1.74 -1.98
CA SER A 74 25.88 1.80 -3.41
C SER A 74 24.65 1.67 -4.30
N LEU A 75 23.74 0.72 -3.98
CA LEU A 75 22.49 0.56 -4.71
C LEU A 75 21.51 1.72 -4.44
N ARG A 76 21.54 2.29 -3.22
CA ARG A 76 20.75 3.49 -2.92
C ARG A 76 21.18 4.67 -3.78
N LEU A 77 22.49 4.94 -3.87
CA LEU A 77 23.02 6.02 -4.73
C LEU A 77 22.69 5.76 -6.21
N LYS A 78 22.91 4.54 -6.70
CA LYS A 78 22.56 4.14 -8.07
C LYS A 78 21.06 4.36 -8.35
N ARG A 79 20.20 4.00 -7.45
CA ARG A 79 18.74 4.18 -7.57
C ARG A 79 18.37 5.65 -7.63
N GLU A 80 18.92 6.49 -6.73
CA GLU A 80 18.63 7.93 -6.71
C GLU A 80 19.14 8.61 -7.99
N PHE A 81 20.33 8.21 -8.47
CA PHE A 81 20.84 8.69 -9.75
C PHE A 81 19.88 8.37 -10.90
N TYR A 82 19.43 7.12 -11.02
CA TYR A 82 18.46 6.75 -12.06
C TYR A 82 17.11 7.46 -11.90
N ARG A 83 16.69 7.78 -10.69
CA ARG A 83 15.43 8.48 -10.44
C ARG A 83 15.37 9.85 -11.09
N LEU A 84 16.50 10.51 -11.31
CA LEU A 84 16.57 11.80 -12.00
C LEU A 84 16.17 11.71 -13.47
N PHE A 85 16.36 10.53 -14.10
CA PHE A 85 16.15 10.35 -15.53
C PHE A 85 15.00 9.40 -15.86
N SER A 86 14.80 8.36 -15.03
CA SER A 86 13.78 7.32 -15.29
C SER A 86 13.35 6.64 -14.01
N LYS A 87 12.07 6.78 -13.68
CA LYS A 87 11.46 6.05 -12.55
C LYS A 87 11.53 4.53 -12.76
N GLN A 88 11.37 4.06 -14.00
CA GLN A 88 11.43 2.64 -14.34
C GLN A 88 12.83 2.06 -14.08
N LYS A 89 13.90 2.75 -14.52
CA LYS A 89 15.28 2.31 -14.24
C LYS A 89 15.59 2.30 -12.74
N ALA A 90 15.12 3.30 -11.99
CA ALA A 90 15.28 3.34 -10.54
C ALA A 90 14.55 2.16 -9.84
N ARG A 91 13.35 1.78 -10.30
CA ARG A 91 12.62 0.61 -9.81
C ARG A 91 13.31 -0.72 -10.18
N THR A 92 13.95 -0.79 -11.33
CA THR A 92 14.73 -1.98 -11.73
C THR A 92 15.87 -2.26 -10.75
N VAL A 93 16.57 -1.23 -10.24
CA VAL A 93 17.61 -1.42 -9.21
C VAL A 93 17.05 -2.07 -7.93
N ASN A 94 15.85 -1.68 -7.52
CA ASN A 94 15.18 -2.34 -6.39
C ASN A 94 14.78 -3.78 -6.73
N SER A 95 14.22 -4.00 -7.90
CA SER A 95 13.83 -5.34 -8.38
C SER A 95 15.01 -6.31 -8.37
N ASP A 96 16.17 -5.88 -8.88
CA ASP A 96 17.40 -6.68 -8.91
C ASP A 96 17.91 -7.02 -7.50
N PHE A 97 17.86 -6.04 -6.59
CA PHE A 97 18.19 -6.28 -5.18
C PHE A 97 17.29 -7.35 -4.57
N PHE A 98 15.98 -7.25 -4.77
CA PHE A 98 15.03 -8.23 -4.24
C PHE A 98 15.26 -9.62 -4.84
N SER A 99 15.44 -9.71 -6.16
CA SER A 99 15.72 -10.98 -6.84
C SER A 99 16.97 -11.67 -6.31
N LYS A 100 18.03 -10.91 -6.09
CA LYS A 100 19.33 -11.46 -5.66
C LYS A 100 19.35 -11.83 -4.19
N TYR A 101 18.82 -10.98 -3.30
CA TYR A 101 19.04 -11.12 -1.86
C TYR A 101 17.83 -11.56 -1.05
N ILE A 102 16.61 -11.31 -1.54
CA ILE A 102 15.37 -11.57 -0.81
C ILE A 102 14.62 -12.78 -1.38
N CYS A 103 14.56 -12.88 -2.69
CA CYS A 103 13.80 -13.92 -3.40
C CYS A 103 14.15 -15.35 -2.98
N PRO A 104 15.42 -15.75 -2.75
CA PRO A 104 15.74 -17.09 -2.27
C PRO A 104 15.05 -17.47 -0.95
N TYR A 105 14.81 -16.48 -0.07
CA TYR A 105 14.11 -16.72 1.19
C TYR A 105 12.59 -16.77 1.02
N ILE A 106 12.03 -16.01 0.08
CA ILE A 106 10.65 -16.19 -0.35
C ILE A 106 10.44 -17.64 -0.79
N GLY A 107 11.34 -18.17 -1.62
CA GLY A 107 11.29 -19.58 -2.07
C GLY A 107 11.34 -20.59 -0.93
N LYS A 108 12.18 -20.36 0.10
CA LYS A 108 12.21 -21.19 1.30
C LYS A 108 10.87 -21.18 2.05
N VAL A 109 10.25 -20.01 2.20
CA VAL A 109 8.95 -19.87 2.87
C VAL A 109 7.84 -20.53 2.05
N VAL A 110 7.79 -20.32 0.72
CA VAL A 110 6.83 -20.99 -0.17
C VAL A 110 6.88 -22.51 0.00
N LYS A 111 8.09 -23.10 -0.05
CA LYS A 111 8.28 -24.54 0.18
C LYS A 111 7.82 -24.98 1.57
N LYS A 112 8.13 -24.20 2.61
CA LYS A 112 7.76 -24.51 4.01
C LYS A 112 6.24 -24.43 4.23
N VAL A 113 5.58 -23.44 3.65
CA VAL A 113 4.14 -23.22 3.79
C VAL A 113 3.35 -24.20 2.92
N ASN A 114 3.87 -24.56 1.75
CA ASN A 114 3.22 -25.41 0.75
C ASN A 114 1.76 -24.96 0.49
N PRO A 115 1.55 -23.72 -0.05
CA PRO A 115 0.22 -23.14 -0.17
C PRO A 115 -0.55 -23.76 -1.35
N ASP A 116 -1.89 -23.76 -1.22
CA ASP A 116 -2.81 -24.12 -2.32
C ASP A 116 -2.91 -22.97 -3.34
N ILE A 117 -2.71 -21.73 -2.88
CA ILE A 117 -2.81 -20.51 -3.69
C ILE A 117 -1.92 -19.41 -3.11
N ILE A 118 -1.36 -18.58 -3.98
CA ILE A 118 -0.59 -17.39 -3.59
C ILE A 118 -1.31 -16.12 -4.07
N VAL A 119 -1.42 -15.14 -3.18
CA VAL A 119 -1.91 -13.81 -3.49
C VAL A 119 -0.75 -12.82 -3.39
N SER A 120 -0.37 -12.25 -4.52
CA SER A 120 0.69 -11.25 -4.65
C SER A 120 0.10 -9.85 -4.62
N PHE A 121 0.63 -8.96 -3.79
CA PHE A 121 0.11 -7.62 -3.58
C PHE A 121 0.71 -6.57 -4.52
N THR A 122 1.76 -6.91 -5.25
CA THR A 122 2.40 -6.00 -6.21
C THR A 122 2.94 -6.74 -7.44
N PRO A 123 3.06 -6.07 -8.60
CA PRO A 123 3.75 -6.65 -9.77
C PRO A 123 5.19 -7.08 -9.49
N GLY A 124 5.86 -6.44 -8.52
CA GLY A 124 7.20 -6.84 -8.09
C GLY A 124 7.22 -8.17 -7.35
N ASP A 125 6.21 -8.42 -6.50
CA ASP A 125 6.07 -9.70 -5.80
C ASP A 125 5.75 -10.82 -6.80
N SER A 126 4.88 -10.54 -7.77
CA SER A 126 4.55 -11.50 -8.86
C SER A 126 5.80 -11.85 -9.68
N LYS A 127 6.66 -10.87 -9.99
CA LYS A 127 7.91 -11.11 -10.70
C LYS A 127 8.82 -12.07 -9.93
N GLN A 128 8.94 -11.91 -8.63
CA GLN A 128 9.74 -12.81 -7.79
C GLN A 128 9.19 -14.23 -7.78
N LEU A 129 7.87 -14.37 -7.67
CA LEU A 129 7.21 -15.68 -7.61
C LEU A 129 7.21 -16.40 -8.96
N ILE A 130 6.89 -15.71 -10.04
CA ILE A 130 6.66 -16.28 -11.36
C ILE A 130 7.97 -16.44 -12.13
N LEU A 131 8.76 -15.35 -12.25
CA LEU A 131 9.94 -15.34 -13.10
C LEU A 131 11.20 -15.80 -12.36
N ASP A 132 11.40 -15.35 -11.11
CA ASP A 132 12.63 -15.69 -10.38
C ASP A 132 12.57 -17.09 -9.77
N LEU A 133 11.39 -17.52 -9.24
CA LEU A 133 11.21 -18.78 -8.54
C LEU A 133 10.48 -19.86 -9.38
N GLY A 134 9.79 -19.48 -10.44
CA GLY A 134 9.01 -20.40 -11.28
C GLY A 134 7.85 -21.09 -10.56
N VAL A 135 7.30 -20.47 -9.50
CA VAL A 135 6.27 -21.07 -8.63
C VAL A 135 4.94 -21.29 -9.36
N SER A 136 4.59 -20.43 -10.33
CA SER A 136 3.34 -20.49 -11.08
C SER A 136 3.12 -21.78 -11.87
N LYS A 137 4.15 -22.60 -12.05
CA LYS A 137 4.03 -23.93 -12.70
C LYS A 137 3.31 -24.96 -11.84
N SER A 138 3.21 -24.72 -10.53
CA SER A 138 2.66 -25.67 -9.56
C SER A 138 1.61 -25.10 -8.64
N ILE A 139 1.58 -23.78 -8.43
CA ILE A 139 0.69 -23.11 -7.50
C ILE A 139 0.07 -21.90 -8.21
N PRO A 140 -1.27 -21.76 -8.23
CA PRO A 140 -1.94 -20.60 -8.82
C PRO A 140 -1.56 -19.29 -8.14
N ILE A 141 -1.34 -18.24 -8.95
CA ILE A 141 -0.96 -16.91 -8.45
C ILE A 141 -2.00 -15.88 -8.87
N ILE A 142 -2.57 -15.20 -7.87
CA ILE A 142 -3.41 -14.01 -8.07
C ILE A 142 -2.53 -12.77 -7.87
N THR A 143 -2.46 -11.89 -8.86
CA THR A 143 -1.81 -10.59 -8.73
C THR A 143 -2.85 -9.52 -8.45
N MET A 144 -2.73 -8.86 -7.30
CA MET A 144 -3.61 -7.76 -6.90
C MET A 144 -3.05 -6.41 -7.34
N SER A 145 -3.95 -5.52 -7.76
CA SER A 145 -3.66 -4.14 -8.14
C SER A 145 -4.32 -3.18 -7.16
N HIS A 146 -3.51 -2.43 -6.40
CA HIS A 146 -3.97 -1.48 -5.38
C HIS A 146 -3.87 -0.01 -5.81
N GLY A 147 -3.62 0.25 -7.08
CA GLY A 147 -3.53 1.58 -7.68
C GLY A 147 -4.08 1.58 -9.11
N ASN A 148 -3.95 2.72 -9.79
CA ASN A 148 -4.30 2.81 -11.21
C ASN A 148 -3.34 1.93 -12.03
N PRO A 149 -3.83 0.95 -12.80
CA PRO A 149 -2.98 0.08 -13.62
C PRO A 149 -2.21 0.81 -14.73
N GLU A 150 -2.65 2.00 -15.18
CA GLU A 150 -1.90 2.84 -16.12
C GLU A 150 -0.50 3.12 -15.60
N ASP A 151 -0.35 3.39 -14.28
CA ASP A 151 0.93 3.59 -13.63
C ASP A 151 1.88 2.39 -13.76
N TYR A 152 1.35 1.19 -14.02
CA TYR A 152 2.17 0.00 -14.20
C TYR A 152 2.96 0.09 -15.49
N PHE A 153 2.30 0.40 -16.59
CA PHE A 153 2.91 0.46 -17.91
C PHE A 153 3.91 1.61 -18.01
N ASP A 154 3.66 2.71 -17.32
CA ASP A 154 4.56 3.87 -17.32
C ASP A 154 5.80 3.68 -16.43
N PHE A 155 5.67 2.99 -15.29
CA PHE A 155 6.68 3.09 -14.23
C PHE A 155 7.24 1.77 -13.72
N TYR A 156 6.63 0.63 -14.02
CA TYR A 156 7.15 -0.65 -13.53
C TYR A 156 8.23 -1.23 -14.44
N PRO A 157 9.19 -2.01 -13.87
CA PRO A 157 10.16 -2.77 -14.67
C PRO A 157 9.46 -3.73 -15.64
N ILE A 158 9.99 -3.88 -16.84
CA ILE A 158 9.41 -4.73 -17.89
C ILE A 158 9.14 -6.14 -17.37
N LEU A 159 10.08 -6.75 -16.65
CA LEU A 159 9.88 -8.09 -16.08
C LEU A 159 8.74 -8.18 -15.07
N SER A 160 8.43 -7.09 -14.36
CA SER A 160 7.26 -7.06 -13.49
C SER A 160 5.95 -7.07 -14.28
N LEU A 161 5.92 -6.40 -15.44
CA LEU A 161 4.78 -6.43 -16.35
C LEU A 161 4.60 -7.81 -17.01
N GLU A 162 5.71 -8.45 -17.40
CA GLU A 162 5.66 -9.83 -17.89
C GLU A 162 5.11 -10.79 -16.83
N ALA A 163 5.46 -10.62 -15.56
CA ALA A 163 4.90 -11.44 -14.49
C ALA A 163 3.39 -11.21 -14.32
N VAL A 164 2.91 -9.97 -14.48
CA VAL A 164 1.45 -9.68 -14.47
C VAL A 164 0.73 -10.41 -15.62
N LYS A 165 1.33 -10.46 -16.83
CA LYS A 165 0.79 -11.23 -17.96
C LYS A 165 0.73 -12.73 -17.68
N LEU A 166 1.68 -13.26 -16.94
CA LEU A 166 1.80 -14.68 -16.62
C LEU A 166 1.02 -15.11 -15.36
N SER A 167 0.36 -14.17 -14.69
CA SER A 167 -0.47 -14.46 -13.52
C SER A 167 -1.76 -15.19 -13.92
N ASP A 168 -2.19 -16.16 -13.12
CA ASP A 168 -3.42 -16.91 -13.39
C ASP A 168 -4.67 -16.03 -13.32
N VAL A 169 -4.65 -15.04 -12.40
CA VAL A 169 -5.72 -14.05 -12.26
C VAL A 169 -5.10 -12.70 -11.90
N ASN A 170 -5.58 -11.64 -12.55
CA ASN A 170 -5.29 -10.27 -12.17
C ASN A 170 -6.52 -9.64 -11.51
N GLN A 171 -6.39 -9.19 -10.26
CA GLN A 171 -7.43 -8.48 -9.54
C GLN A 171 -7.21 -6.97 -9.61
N VAL A 172 -8.27 -6.22 -9.86
CA VAL A 172 -8.31 -4.76 -9.85
C VAL A 172 -9.43 -4.26 -8.95
N LEU A 173 -9.31 -3.00 -8.48
CA LEU A 173 -10.27 -2.42 -7.53
C LEU A 173 -11.55 -1.89 -8.19
N LEU A 174 -11.48 -1.43 -9.44
CA LEU A 174 -12.57 -0.71 -10.11
C LEU A 174 -12.83 -1.29 -11.50
N PRO A 175 -14.09 -1.23 -12.00
CA PRO A 175 -14.41 -1.63 -13.37
C PRO A 175 -13.64 -0.83 -14.44
N SER A 176 -13.36 0.47 -14.20
CA SER A 176 -12.52 1.29 -15.08
C SER A 176 -11.09 0.76 -15.17
N PHE A 177 -10.52 0.30 -14.06
CA PHE A 177 -9.19 -0.31 -14.03
C PHE A 177 -9.13 -1.65 -14.76
N LYS A 178 -10.23 -2.40 -14.75
CA LYS A 178 -10.34 -3.63 -15.53
C LYS A 178 -10.22 -3.35 -17.02
N LYS A 179 -10.89 -2.33 -17.54
CA LYS A 179 -10.77 -1.92 -18.94
C LYS A 179 -9.35 -1.60 -19.35
N VAL A 180 -8.62 -0.83 -18.51
CA VAL A 180 -7.21 -0.50 -18.75
C VAL A 180 -6.35 -1.76 -18.87
N LEU A 181 -6.54 -2.73 -17.96
CA LEU A 181 -5.78 -3.99 -18.05
C LEU A 181 -6.18 -4.85 -19.24
N GLU A 182 -7.46 -4.91 -19.61
CA GLU A 182 -7.95 -5.66 -20.77
C GLU A 182 -7.36 -5.14 -22.09
N GLU A 183 -7.17 -3.83 -22.21
CA GLU A 183 -6.52 -3.23 -23.39
C GLU A 183 -5.06 -3.67 -23.54
N HIS A 184 -4.32 -3.82 -22.43
CA HIS A 184 -2.92 -4.21 -22.44
C HIS A 184 -2.70 -5.73 -22.33
N LEU A 185 -3.67 -6.44 -21.76
CA LEU A 185 -3.62 -7.88 -21.45
C LEU A 185 -4.90 -8.59 -21.88
N PRO A 186 -5.25 -8.62 -23.18
CA PRO A 186 -6.56 -9.07 -23.65
C PRO A 186 -6.86 -10.55 -23.37
N ASN A 187 -5.83 -11.38 -23.15
CA ASN A 187 -5.97 -12.80 -22.90
C ASN A 187 -5.92 -13.19 -21.42
N ASN A 188 -5.81 -12.20 -20.51
CA ASN A 188 -5.70 -12.46 -19.09
C ASN A 188 -7.07 -12.54 -18.42
N LYS A 189 -7.19 -13.40 -17.42
CA LYS A 189 -8.36 -13.41 -16.53
C LYS A 189 -8.26 -12.21 -15.58
N ILE A 190 -9.11 -11.21 -15.76
CA ILE A 190 -9.14 -10.00 -14.96
C ILE A 190 -10.46 -9.92 -14.20
N VAL A 191 -10.38 -9.76 -12.88
CA VAL A 191 -11.54 -9.66 -11.98
C VAL A 191 -11.55 -8.34 -11.23
N THR A 192 -12.74 -7.77 -11.02
CA THR A 192 -12.91 -6.58 -10.21
C THR A 192 -13.37 -6.98 -8.82
N ILE A 193 -12.51 -6.75 -7.82
CA ILE A 193 -12.82 -7.00 -6.40
C ILE A 193 -12.25 -5.83 -5.60
N GLY A 194 -13.11 -5.12 -4.86
CA GLY A 194 -12.70 -4.00 -3.99
C GLY A 194 -11.87 -4.46 -2.79
N ASN A 195 -11.24 -3.51 -2.11
CA ASN A 195 -10.55 -3.79 -0.87
C ASN A 195 -11.52 -4.18 0.25
N VAL A 196 -11.05 -5.00 1.18
CA VAL A 196 -11.78 -5.29 2.42
C VAL A 196 -11.90 -3.99 3.23
N VAL A 197 -13.14 -3.63 3.57
CA VAL A 197 -13.45 -2.45 4.36
C VAL A 197 -14.21 -2.89 5.62
N PRO A 198 -13.79 -2.45 6.82
CA PRO A 198 -14.56 -2.69 8.03
C PRO A 198 -15.99 -2.19 7.85
N GLN A 199 -16.96 -2.97 8.35
CA GLN A 199 -18.36 -2.56 8.36
C GLN A 199 -18.67 -1.99 9.75
N PHE A 200 -19.15 -0.75 9.77
CA PHE A 200 -19.59 -0.09 10.99
C PHE A 200 -21.11 -0.05 11.03
N THR A 201 -21.67 -0.23 12.21
CA THR A 201 -23.11 -0.15 12.44
C THR A 201 -23.59 1.28 12.63
N ASN A 202 -22.70 2.14 13.11
CA ASN A 202 -22.99 3.54 13.36
C ASN A 202 -22.85 4.36 12.07
N GLN A 203 -23.82 5.24 11.85
CA GLN A 203 -23.80 6.21 10.76
C GLN A 203 -24.05 7.61 11.32
N VAL A 204 -23.36 8.59 10.72
CA VAL A 204 -23.61 9.99 11.07
C VAL A 204 -24.98 10.40 10.54
N ASP A 205 -25.84 10.89 11.43
CA ASP A 205 -27.08 11.55 11.04
C ASP A 205 -26.76 12.99 10.62
N LEU A 206 -26.91 13.24 9.32
CA LEU A 206 -26.64 14.56 8.70
C LEU A 206 -27.80 15.53 8.90
N THR A 207 -28.97 15.10 9.41
CA THR A 207 -30.13 15.96 9.63
C THR A 207 -30.06 16.66 10.99
N ILE A 208 -29.24 16.16 11.92
CA ILE A 208 -29.06 16.77 13.25
C ILE A 208 -28.18 18.00 13.14
N PRO A 209 -28.67 19.21 13.48
CA PRO A 209 -27.89 20.43 13.52
C PRO A 209 -26.71 20.28 14.52
N LYS A 210 -25.57 20.88 14.17
CA LYS A 210 -24.34 20.87 14.98
C LYS A 210 -23.83 22.28 15.17
N ASP A 211 -23.30 22.58 16.35
CA ASP A 211 -22.65 23.85 16.60
C ASP A 211 -21.39 24.02 15.75
N VAL A 212 -20.66 22.91 15.53
CA VAL A 212 -19.44 22.87 14.70
C VAL A 212 -19.54 21.72 13.71
N TYR A 213 -19.38 22.04 12.43
CA TYR A 213 -19.27 21.08 11.35
C TYR A 213 -17.79 20.79 11.03
N LYS A 214 -17.49 19.53 10.68
CA LYS A 214 -16.13 19.10 10.43
C LYS A 214 -15.94 18.59 9.01
N ILE A 215 -14.93 19.13 8.34
CA ILE A 215 -14.37 18.54 7.11
C ILE A 215 -13.23 17.62 7.54
N LEU A 216 -13.37 16.34 7.26
CA LEU A 216 -12.39 15.33 7.61
C LEU A 216 -11.45 15.04 6.43
N PHE A 217 -10.15 15.23 6.63
CA PHE A 217 -9.11 14.69 5.77
C PHE A 217 -8.44 13.53 6.50
N MET A 218 -8.40 12.36 5.86
CA MET A 218 -7.75 11.18 6.41
C MET A 218 -6.74 10.61 5.42
N GLY A 219 -5.44 10.71 5.77
CA GLY A 219 -4.35 10.21 4.94
C GLY A 219 -3.01 10.84 5.28
N ARG A 220 -1.90 10.19 4.86
CA ARG A 220 -0.56 10.73 5.07
C ARG A 220 -0.45 12.17 4.53
N LEU A 221 0.22 13.04 5.27
CA LEU A 221 0.46 14.41 4.83
C LEU A 221 1.57 14.43 3.77
N ALA A 222 1.19 14.04 2.54
CA ALA A 222 2.09 13.81 1.40
C ALA A 222 1.76 14.74 0.24
N LYS A 223 2.74 15.55 -0.19
CA LYS A 223 2.57 16.54 -1.27
C LYS A 223 2.18 15.92 -2.61
N GLY A 224 2.81 14.80 -2.96
CA GLY A 224 2.62 14.14 -4.26
C GLY A 224 1.37 13.26 -4.36
N HIS A 225 0.88 12.77 -3.24
CA HIS A 225 -0.19 11.74 -3.19
C HIS A 225 -1.52 12.26 -2.67
N LYS A 226 -1.57 12.63 -1.40
CA LYS A 226 -2.81 12.98 -0.69
C LYS A 226 -3.14 14.47 -0.75
N ARG A 227 -2.13 15.30 -1.04
CA ARG A 227 -2.25 16.73 -1.36
C ARG A 227 -3.11 17.55 -0.39
N PRO A 228 -2.91 17.47 0.95
CA PRO A 228 -3.72 18.24 1.91
C PRO A 228 -3.64 19.75 1.70
N HIS A 229 -2.60 20.27 1.04
CA HIS A 229 -2.49 21.69 0.68
C HIS A 229 -3.67 22.15 -0.18
N LEU A 230 -4.21 21.31 -1.08
CA LEU A 230 -5.35 21.66 -1.92
C LEU A 230 -6.62 21.86 -1.07
N LEU A 231 -6.82 21.05 -0.02
CA LEU A 231 -7.94 21.25 0.90
C LEU A 231 -7.78 22.54 1.70
N ILE A 232 -6.56 22.85 2.18
CA ILE A 232 -6.26 24.10 2.89
C ILE A 232 -6.54 25.30 1.99
N GLU A 233 -6.05 25.29 0.75
CA GLU A 233 -6.30 26.34 -0.25
C GLU A 233 -7.79 26.51 -0.55
N ALA A 234 -8.53 25.41 -0.74
CA ALA A 234 -9.95 25.45 -1.02
C ALA A 234 -10.75 26.01 0.16
N PHE A 235 -10.47 25.49 1.38
CA PHE A 235 -11.16 25.96 2.57
C PHE A 235 -10.86 27.43 2.90
N SER A 236 -9.62 27.89 2.70
CA SER A 236 -9.26 29.30 2.94
C SER A 236 -10.07 30.30 2.10
N LYS A 237 -10.55 29.90 0.91
CA LYS A 237 -11.36 30.75 0.03
C LYS A 237 -12.80 30.91 0.51
N VAL A 238 -13.31 29.97 1.28
CA VAL A 238 -14.72 29.92 1.71
C VAL A 238 -14.92 30.02 3.22
N ALA A 239 -13.84 29.96 3.99
CA ALA A 239 -13.90 29.89 5.44
C ALA A 239 -14.75 31.00 6.10
N ASN A 240 -14.69 32.23 5.60
CA ASN A 240 -15.46 33.35 6.13
C ASN A 240 -16.98 33.21 5.89
N GLN A 241 -17.39 32.45 4.87
CA GLN A 241 -18.79 32.19 4.56
C GLN A 241 -19.37 31.09 5.46
N PHE A 242 -18.51 30.27 6.06
CA PHE A 242 -18.86 29.12 6.90
C PHE A 242 -18.16 29.20 8.27
N PRO A 243 -18.52 30.15 9.15
CA PRO A 243 -17.78 30.41 10.39
C PRO A 243 -17.78 29.24 11.37
N ASN A 244 -18.79 28.37 11.32
CA ASN A 244 -18.92 27.20 12.20
C ASN A 244 -18.33 25.90 11.61
N TRP A 245 -17.53 25.98 10.52
CA TRP A 245 -16.84 24.83 9.96
C TRP A 245 -15.37 24.81 10.32
N ILE A 246 -14.84 23.61 10.60
CA ILE A 246 -13.42 23.35 10.82
C ILE A 246 -12.91 22.23 9.90
N VAL A 247 -11.60 22.16 9.72
CA VAL A 247 -10.93 21.08 8.99
C VAL A 247 -10.06 20.31 9.97
N GLU A 248 -10.22 19.00 10.03
CA GLU A 248 -9.33 18.11 10.77
C GLU A 248 -8.47 17.30 9.81
N LEU A 249 -7.13 17.44 9.96
CA LEU A 249 -6.14 16.74 9.15
C LEU A 249 -5.56 15.57 9.95
N TRP A 250 -6.00 14.35 9.62
CA TRP A 250 -5.57 13.12 10.26
C TRP A 250 -4.57 12.37 9.37
N GLY A 251 -3.39 12.08 9.89
CA GLY A 251 -2.39 11.28 9.21
C GLY A 251 -0.96 11.56 9.65
N ALA A 252 -0.07 10.64 9.30
CA ALA A 252 1.35 10.77 9.61
C ALA A 252 2.02 11.84 8.72
N ASP A 253 2.98 12.54 9.31
CA ASP A 253 3.87 13.44 8.59
C ASP A 253 4.84 12.63 7.72
N GLU A 254 4.78 12.76 6.42
CA GLU A 254 5.73 12.11 5.52
C GLU A 254 7.04 12.90 5.45
N ASN A 255 6.96 14.23 5.56
CA ASN A 255 8.10 15.14 5.45
C ASN A 255 7.89 16.37 6.35
N LYS A 256 8.81 16.60 7.28
CA LYS A 256 8.76 17.75 8.20
C LYS A 256 8.73 19.10 7.49
N ALA A 257 9.49 19.26 6.39
CA ALA A 257 9.51 20.51 5.63
C ALA A 257 8.15 20.78 4.96
N TYR A 258 7.49 19.73 4.45
CA TYR A 258 6.15 19.88 3.87
C TYR A 258 5.10 20.20 4.95
N LYS A 259 5.18 19.59 6.13
CA LYS A 259 4.31 19.96 7.25
C LYS A 259 4.46 21.43 7.62
N ALA A 260 5.71 21.92 7.77
CA ALA A 260 5.97 23.33 8.04
C ALA A 260 5.39 24.26 6.95
N GLN A 261 5.42 23.83 5.68
CA GLN A 261 4.76 24.55 4.58
C GLN A 261 3.24 24.63 4.80
N LEU A 262 2.59 23.52 5.16
CA LEU A 262 1.14 23.50 5.44
C LEU A 262 0.79 24.42 6.62
N GLU A 263 1.57 24.37 7.70
CA GLU A 263 1.40 25.25 8.87
C GLU A 263 1.55 26.74 8.51
N LEU A 264 2.50 27.06 7.62
CA LEU A 264 2.66 28.43 7.13
C LEU A 264 1.44 28.90 6.34
N MET A 265 0.91 28.05 5.43
CA MET A 265 -0.30 28.36 4.66
C MET A 265 -1.50 28.64 5.58
N ILE A 266 -1.68 27.83 6.63
CA ILE A 266 -2.76 27.98 7.60
C ILE A 266 -2.63 29.30 8.35
N ARG A 267 -1.42 29.65 8.81
CA ARG A 267 -1.14 30.95 9.49
C ARG A 267 -1.40 32.14 8.57
N GLN A 268 -0.93 32.09 7.33
CA GLN A 268 -1.16 33.15 6.34
C GLN A 268 -2.65 33.37 6.03
N ALA A 269 -3.45 32.33 6.13
CA ALA A 269 -4.90 32.40 5.95
C ALA A 269 -5.66 32.80 7.25
N ASN A 270 -4.96 32.99 8.39
CA ASN A 270 -5.57 33.23 9.71
C ASN A 270 -6.57 32.13 10.13
N LEU A 271 -6.23 30.86 9.87
CA LEU A 271 -7.11 29.70 10.11
C LEU A 271 -6.53 28.71 11.12
N THR A 272 -5.63 29.13 12.00
CA THR A 272 -4.95 28.30 12.99
C THR A 272 -5.90 27.55 13.94
N ASP A 273 -7.02 28.17 14.29
CA ASP A 273 -8.03 27.58 15.16
C ASP A 273 -9.11 26.78 14.40
N ARG A 274 -9.02 26.78 13.07
CA ARG A 274 -10.02 26.17 12.20
C ARG A 274 -9.49 25.05 11.31
N ILE A 275 -8.18 24.93 11.17
CA ILE A 275 -7.53 23.82 10.46
C ILE A 275 -6.55 23.15 11.42
N LEU A 276 -6.89 21.95 11.88
CA LEU A 276 -6.26 21.28 12.99
C LEU A 276 -5.52 20.03 12.55
N PHE A 277 -4.23 19.90 12.92
CA PHE A 277 -3.49 18.65 12.77
C PHE A 277 -3.79 17.73 13.94
N LYS A 278 -4.30 16.55 13.66
CA LYS A 278 -4.76 15.58 14.68
C LYS A 278 -3.81 14.38 14.86
N GLY A 279 -2.78 14.26 14.02
CA GLY A 279 -1.88 13.11 14.06
C GLY A 279 -2.48 11.85 13.47
N THR A 280 -2.01 10.69 13.89
CA THR A 280 -2.48 9.38 13.43
C THR A 280 -3.48 8.76 14.38
N THR A 281 -4.47 8.04 13.85
CA THR A 281 -5.39 7.22 14.65
C THR A 281 -5.48 5.80 14.07
N ARG A 282 -5.75 4.83 14.94
CA ARG A 282 -6.17 3.48 14.56
C ARG A 282 -7.69 3.36 14.54
N ASP A 283 -8.33 4.24 15.27
CA ASP A 283 -9.78 4.36 15.31
C ASP A 283 -10.25 5.21 14.12
N VAL A 284 -11.01 4.61 13.24
CA VAL A 284 -11.58 5.22 12.03
C VAL A 284 -13.12 5.20 12.03
N GLU A 285 -13.70 4.82 13.15
CA GLU A 285 -15.13 4.81 13.41
C GLU A 285 -15.70 6.21 13.69
#